data_792eb38119d95588bcdffb5342d3c99c
#
_entry.id   792eb38119d95588bcdffb5342d3c99c
#
_cell.length_a   1.000
_cell.length_b   1.000
_cell.length_c   1.000
_cell.angle_alpha   90.00
_cell.angle_beta   90.00
_cell.angle_gamma   90.00
#
_symmetry.space_group_name_H-M   'P 1'
#
loop_
_entity.id
_entity.type
_entity.pdbx_description
1 polymer ?
#
loop_
_entity_poly.entity_id
_entity_poly.type
_entity_poly.pdbx_seq_one_letter_code
_entity_poly.pdbx_strand_id
1 'polypeptide(L)' 'MEKFESLVQAVRNLETDFEKFYVKGQAAAGTRLRKGLSELRKHAQDVRKDIQEVKAQRKANKA' A
#
# COMPACT_ATOMS: atom_id res chain seq x y z
N MET A 1 4.72 -14.50 0.48
CA MET A 1 4.72 -13.74 1.74
C MET A 1 3.50 -12.87 1.81
N GLU A 2 2.71 -13.11 2.80
CA GLU A 2 1.38 -12.53 2.93
C GLU A 2 1.39 -10.99 2.96
N LYS A 3 2.29 -10.40 3.73
CA LYS A 3 2.35 -8.94 3.84
C LYS A 3 2.79 -8.27 2.54
N PHE A 4 3.71 -8.88 1.85
CA PHE A 4 4.16 -8.39 0.56
C PHE A 4 3.04 -8.49 -0.48
N GLU A 5 2.38 -9.64 -0.54
CA GLU A 5 1.29 -9.87 -1.50
C GLU A 5 0.11 -8.94 -1.25
N SER A 6 -0.20 -8.68 0.02
CA SER A 6 -1.25 -7.74 0.40
C SER A 6 -0.94 -6.33 -0.11
N LEU A 7 0.31 -5.90 0.01
CA LEU A 7 0.73 -4.60 -0.48
C LEU A 7 0.67 -4.52 -2.00
N VAL A 8 1.13 -5.56 -2.69
CA VAL A 8 1.06 -5.66 -4.15
C VAL A 8 -0.39 -5.61 -4.62
N GLN A 9 -1.28 -6.34 -3.94
CA GLN A 9 -2.69 -6.35 -4.29
C GLN A 9 -3.32 -4.97 -4.10
N ALA A 10 -2.95 -4.25 -3.05
CA ALA A 10 -3.42 -2.90 -2.82
C ALA A 10 -3.02 -1.96 -3.96
N VAL A 11 -1.80 -2.10 -4.46
CA VAL A 11 -1.32 -1.32 -5.62
C VAL A 11 -2.09 -1.71 -6.88
N ARG A 12 -2.26 -3.00 -7.12
CA ARG A 12 -2.98 -3.49 -8.31
C ARG A 12 -4.43 -3.02 -8.36
N ASN A 13 -5.07 -2.89 -7.20
CA ASN A 13 -6.44 -2.43 -7.13
C ASN A 13 -6.60 -0.99 -7.64
N LEU A 14 -5.52 -0.24 -7.74
CA LEU A 14 -5.53 1.12 -8.26
C LEU A 14 -5.36 1.20 -9.78
N GLU A 15 -4.98 0.11 -10.43
CA GLU A 15 -4.64 0.09 -11.85
C GLU A 15 -5.75 0.63 -12.73
N THR A 16 -6.97 0.18 -12.51
CA THR A 16 -8.13 0.62 -13.29
C THR A 16 -8.36 2.12 -13.18
N ASP A 17 -8.25 2.68 -11.98
CA ASP A 17 -8.45 4.11 -11.77
C ASP A 17 -7.29 4.94 -12.35
N PHE A 18 -6.07 4.41 -12.36
CA PHE A 18 -4.96 5.05 -13.07
C PHE A 18 -5.28 5.19 -14.54
N GLU A 19 -5.73 4.13 -15.17
CA GLU A 19 -6.08 4.14 -16.59
C GLU A 19 -7.24 5.08 -16.86
N LYS A 20 -8.30 5.00 -16.06
CA LYS A 20 -9.48 5.86 -16.25
C LYS A 20 -9.15 7.34 -16.09
N PHE A 21 -8.25 7.68 -15.19
CA PHE A 21 -7.87 9.07 -14.97
C PHE A 21 -6.90 9.57 -16.04
N TYR A 22 -5.78 8.89 -16.24
CA TYR A 22 -4.70 9.37 -17.11
C TYR A 22 -4.98 9.15 -18.58
N VAL A 23 -5.64 8.06 -18.95
CA VAL A 23 -5.91 7.74 -20.34
C VAL A 23 -7.28 8.22 -20.79
N LYS A 24 -8.31 7.98 -19.97
CA LYS A 24 -9.70 8.30 -20.33
C LYS A 24 -10.17 9.66 -19.82
N GLY A 25 -9.39 10.32 -19.00
CA GLY A 25 -9.70 11.67 -18.51
C GLY A 25 -10.90 11.77 -17.58
N GLN A 26 -11.23 10.70 -16.87
CA GLN A 26 -12.37 10.68 -15.95
C GLN A 26 -12.00 11.31 -14.61
N ALA A 27 -12.60 12.46 -14.29
CA ALA A 27 -12.31 13.16 -13.04
C ALA A 27 -12.66 12.35 -11.81
N ALA A 28 -13.76 11.61 -11.84
CA ALA A 28 -14.16 10.76 -10.70
C ALA A 28 -13.12 9.69 -10.38
N ALA A 29 -12.44 9.17 -11.41
CA ALA A 29 -11.36 8.21 -11.22
C ALA A 29 -10.18 8.84 -10.46
N GLY A 30 -9.90 10.12 -10.72
CA GLY A 30 -8.86 10.86 -10.00
C GLY A 30 -9.16 10.97 -8.51
N THR A 31 -10.41 11.24 -8.17
CA THR A 31 -10.84 11.30 -6.76
C THR A 31 -10.68 9.95 -6.06
N ARG A 32 -11.12 8.87 -6.72
CA ARG A 32 -10.96 7.51 -6.18
C ARG A 32 -9.49 7.14 -6.05
N LEU A 33 -8.69 7.51 -7.03
CA LEU A 33 -7.25 7.23 -7.05
C LEU A 33 -6.55 7.89 -5.87
N ARG A 34 -6.85 9.17 -5.61
CA ARG A 34 -6.28 9.87 -4.46
C ARG A 34 -6.62 9.21 -3.14
N LYS A 35 -7.88 8.77 -3.00
CA LYS A 35 -8.32 8.06 -1.80
C LYS A 35 -7.58 6.73 -1.66
N GLY A 36 -7.47 5.97 -2.75
CA GLY A 36 -6.76 4.70 -2.75
C GLY A 36 -5.29 4.85 -2.42
N LEU A 37 -4.64 5.92 -2.92
CA LEU A 37 -3.24 6.19 -2.60
C LEU A 37 -3.07 6.57 -1.13
N SER A 38 -4.03 7.28 -0.55
CA SER A 38 -4.00 7.59 0.88
C SER A 38 -4.11 6.33 1.73
N GLU A 39 -4.96 5.40 1.33
CA GLU A 39 -5.08 4.10 2.00
C GLU A 39 -3.82 3.26 1.84
N LEU A 40 -3.21 3.29 0.65
CA LEU A 40 -1.94 2.62 0.40
C LEU A 40 -0.84 3.18 1.29
N ARG A 41 -0.82 4.48 1.48
CA ARG A 41 0.14 5.13 2.39
C ARG A 41 0.00 4.60 3.82
N LYS A 42 -1.23 4.45 4.30
CA LYS A 42 -1.49 3.90 5.63
C LYS A 42 -1.03 2.45 5.72
N HIS A 43 -1.30 1.66 4.69
CA HIS A 43 -0.87 0.28 4.61
C HIS A 43 0.67 0.18 4.67
N ALA A 44 1.34 1.01 3.89
CA ALA A 44 2.80 1.06 3.89
C ALA A 44 3.34 1.46 5.27
N GLN A 45 2.70 2.39 5.95
CA GLN A 45 3.09 2.80 7.28
C GLN A 45 2.94 1.65 8.28
N ASP A 46 1.87 0.87 8.18
CA ASP A 46 1.66 -0.28 9.05
C ASP A 46 2.74 -1.34 8.84
N VAL A 47 3.13 -1.57 7.59
CA VAL A 47 4.23 -2.51 7.28
C VAL A 47 5.54 -2.02 7.87
N ARG A 48 5.80 -0.71 7.79
CA ARG A 48 7.01 -0.13 8.39
C ARG A 48 7.05 -0.34 9.90
N LYS A 49 5.93 -0.16 10.59
CA LYS A 49 5.83 -0.40 12.02
C LYS A 49 6.08 -1.86 12.35
N ASP A 50 5.49 -2.76 11.56
CA ASP A 50 5.68 -4.18 11.75
C ASP A 50 7.14 -4.59 11.57
N ILE A 51 7.83 -4.04 10.59
CA ILE A 51 9.25 -4.28 10.37
C ILE A 51 10.05 -3.86 11.61
N GLN A 52 9.73 -2.73 12.20
CA GLN A 52 10.40 -2.27 13.41
C GLN A 52 10.19 -3.24 14.58
N GLU A 53 8.97 -3.72 14.76
CA GLU A 53 8.67 -4.70 15.81
C GLU A 53 9.41 -6.02 15.60
N VAL A 54 9.42 -6.52 14.37
CA VAL A 54 10.12 -7.79 14.05
C VAL A 54 11.62 -7.62 14.29
N LYS A 55 12.20 -6.49 13.89
CA LYS A 55 13.62 -6.21 14.14
C LYS A 55 13.92 -6.17 15.62
N ALA A 56 13.07 -5.52 16.40
CA ALA A 56 13.24 -5.45 17.86
C ALA A 56 13.17 -6.84 18.49
N GLN A 57 12.22 -7.66 18.06
CA GLN A 57 12.09 -9.04 18.55
C GLN A 57 13.30 -9.90 18.21
N ARG A 58 13.79 -9.79 16.96
CA ARG A 58 14.97 -10.53 16.53
C ARG A 58 16.21 -10.12 17.30
N LYS A 59 16.35 -8.84 17.57
CA LYS A 59 17.47 -8.33 18.35
C LYS A 59 17.40 -8.80 19.80
N ALA A 60 16.20 -8.82 20.39
CA ALA A 60 16.01 -9.30 21.76
C ALA A 60 16.27 -10.80 21.89
N ASN A 61 15.94 -11.59 20.84
CA ASN A 61 16.13 -13.03 20.84
C ASN A 61 17.54 -13.45 20.47
N LYS A 62 18.34 -12.53 20.04
CA LYS A 62 19.73 -12.79 19.68
C LYS A 62 20.56 -12.73 20.93
N ALA A 63 20.67 -13.85 21.57
CA ALA A 63 21.50 -13.97 22.76
C ALA A 63 22.98 -13.99 22.38
#